data_fb9408f8864d4aa277eb4df8e42f3eef
#
_entry.id   fb9408f8864d4aa277eb4df8e42f3eef
#
_cell.length_a   1.000
_cell.length_b   1.000
_cell.length_c   1.000
_cell.angle_alpha   90.00
_cell.angle_beta   90.00
_cell.angle_gamma   90.00
#
_symmetry.space_group_name_H-M   'P 1'
#
loop_
_entity.id
_entity.type
_entity.pdbx_description
1 polymer ?
#
loop_
_entity_poly.entity_id
_entity_poly.type
_entity_poly.pdbx_seq_one_letter_code
_entity_poly.pdbx_strand_id
1 'polypeptide(L)'
;MMRKLVPLVLVAVLALEPARGAELSPEVRAKAEKVQAALRTIETEARQTSPGPRSMTFTEAEFNAWVAVRLDEEQEPYVKSAEFKLLADDKVEGRILLVLGQRPAGGFLSERQVLVFSAGFEAREGRIRIDLDSLFLGTQKLSPSVVDLIIGFVSRLQGAEPTSIRDWYDLPPGVDKLRTQPGRLVVIY
;
A
#
# COMPACT_ATOMS: atom_id res chain seq x y z
N MET A 1 -21.92 0.01 -1.46
CA MET A 1 -21.01 -1.09 -1.82
C MET A 1 -19.61 -0.50 -1.90
N MET A 2 -18.87 -0.51 -0.79
CA MET A 2 -17.49 0.01 -0.75
C MET A 2 -16.56 -1.05 -1.38
N ARG A 3 -16.12 -0.81 -2.61
CA ARG A 3 -15.08 -1.60 -3.26
C ARG A 3 -13.76 -1.34 -2.54
N LYS A 4 -13.21 -2.38 -1.98
CA LYS A 4 -11.96 -2.39 -1.22
C LYS A 4 -10.81 -1.88 -2.08
N LEU A 5 -10.35 -0.71 -1.73
CA LEU A 5 -9.14 -0.06 -2.24
C LEU A 5 -7.99 -0.62 -1.44
N VAL A 6 -7.51 -1.80 -1.71
CA VAL A 6 -6.21 -2.18 -1.14
C VAL A 6 -5.73 -3.51 -1.69
N PRO A 7 -4.72 -3.47 -2.48
CA PRO A 7 -3.77 -4.56 -2.37
C PRO A 7 -2.32 -4.15 -2.15
N LEU A 8 -2.02 -2.86 -2.03
CA LEU A 8 -0.64 -2.45 -1.84
C LEU A 8 -0.13 -2.62 -0.40
N VAL A 9 -1.01 -2.88 0.56
CA VAL A 9 -0.69 -3.10 1.99
C VAL A 9 -0.97 -4.54 2.42
N LEU A 10 -1.42 -5.39 1.51
CA LEU A 10 -1.95 -6.71 1.84
C LEU A 10 -0.91 -7.81 1.89
N VAL A 11 0.04 -7.72 2.80
CA VAL A 11 0.81 -8.90 3.24
C VAL A 11 1.05 -8.81 4.74
N ALA A 12 0.04 -9.04 5.53
CA ALA A 12 0.18 -9.64 6.86
C ALA A 12 -1.17 -9.65 7.59
N VAL A 13 -1.91 -10.73 7.51
CA VAL A 13 -3.01 -10.96 8.43
C VAL A 13 -2.84 -12.29 9.11
N LEU A 14 -2.51 -12.25 10.38
CA LEU A 14 -2.85 -13.30 11.35
C LEU A 14 -3.17 -12.64 12.68
N ALA A 15 -4.36 -12.91 13.15
CA ALA A 15 -5.07 -12.30 14.27
C ALA A 15 -4.30 -12.07 15.56
N LEU A 16 -4.43 -10.90 16.16
CA LEU A 16 -4.68 -10.65 17.61
C LEU A 16 -4.63 -9.14 17.93
N GLU A 17 -5.40 -8.75 18.89
CA GLU A 17 -5.84 -7.48 19.44
C GLU A 17 -5.06 -6.16 19.21
N PRO A 18 -5.77 -5.00 19.13
CA PRO A 18 -5.21 -3.72 18.69
C PRO A 18 -4.36 -3.05 19.78
N ALA A 19 -3.09 -2.85 19.50
CA ALA A 19 -2.28 -1.87 20.22
C ALA A 19 -2.63 -0.47 19.69
N ARG A 20 -3.20 0.41 20.54
CA ARG A 20 -3.48 1.82 20.21
C ARG A 20 -2.23 2.49 19.62
N GLY A 21 -2.33 2.96 18.38
CA GLY A 21 -1.28 3.67 17.69
C GLY A 21 -0.94 5.02 18.34
N ALA A 22 0.30 5.44 18.20
CA ALA A 22 0.70 6.82 18.52
C ALA A 22 -0.15 7.77 17.66
N GLU A 23 -0.70 8.81 18.29
CA GLU A 23 -1.54 9.80 17.61
C GLU A 23 -0.75 10.50 16.51
N LEU A 24 -1.27 10.48 15.28
CA LEU A 24 -0.62 11.11 14.13
C LEU A 24 -0.55 12.63 14.33
N SER A 25 0.61 13.23 14.07
CA SER A 25 0.80 14.66 14.24
C SER A 25 -0.13 15.47 13.32
N PRO A 26 -0.51 16.70 13.73
CA PRO A 26 -1.33 17.57 12.88
C PRO A 26 -0.72 17.83 11.50
N GLU A 27 0.62 17.88 11.40
CA GLU A 27 1.34 18.04 10.14
C GLU A 27 1.14 16.85 9.21
N VAL A 28 1.22 15.63 9.74
CA VAL A 28 0.97 14.40 8.97
C VAL A 28 -0.47 14.38 8.48
N ARG A 29 -1.44 14.72 9.34
CA ARG A 29 -2.86 14.79 8.95
C ARG A 29 -3.10 15.83 7.84
N ALA A 30 -2.50 17.01 7.91
CA ALA A 30 -2.64 18.04 6.90
C ALA A 30 -2.06 17.60 5.53
N LYS A 31 -0.90 16.93 5.52
CA LYS A 31 -0.33 16.38 4.28
C LYS A 31 -1.22 15.28 3.67
N ALA A 32 -1.76 14.39 4.51
CA ALA A 32 -2.67 13.33 4.07
C ALA A 32 -3.98 13.90 3.50
N GLU A 33 -4.53 14.91 4.15
CA GLU A 33 -5.77 15.57 3.70
C GLU A 33 -5.61 16.20 2.32
N LYS A 34 -4.44 16.80 2.02
CA LYS A 34 -4.14 17.32 0.68
C LYS A 34 -4.24 16.22 -0.39
N VAL A 35 -3.66 15.05 -0.14
CA VAL A 35 -3.75 13.90 -1.08
C VAL A 35 -5.19 13.42 -1.20
N GLN A 36 -5.89 13.27 -0.07
CA GLN A 36 -7.27 12.80 -0.03
C GLN A 36 -8.22 13.76 -0.77
N ALA A 37 -8.05 15.07 -0.58
CA ALA A 37 -8.83 16.08 -1.30
C ALA A 37 -8.57 16.02 -2.81
N ALA A 38 -7.32 15.85 -3.22
CA ALA A 38 -6.97 15.70 -4.62
C ALA A 38 -7.61 14.44 -5.25
N LEU A 39 -7.58 13.29 -4.56
CA LEU A 39 -8.22 12.06 -5.03
C LEU A 39 -9.75 12.22 -5.19
N ARG A 40 -10.41 12.93 -4.26
CA ARG A 40 -11.84 13.26 -4.40
C ARG A 40 -12.12 14.16 -5.61
N THR A 41 -11.24 15.11 -5.89
CA THR A 41 -11.34 15.97 -7.07
C THR A 41 -11.22 15.12 -8.33
N ILE A 42 -10.23 14.24 -8.41
CA ILE A 42 -10.02 13.32 -9.53
C ILE A 42 -11.27 12.46 -9.76
N GLU A 43 -11.81 11.86 -8.71
CA GLU A 43 -13.03 11.04 -8.79
C GLU A 43 -14.23 11.85 -9.30
N THR A 44 -14.37 13.10 -8.85
CA THR A 44 -15.47 13.97 -9.27
C THR A 44 -15.32 14.37 -10.74
N GLU A 45 -14.12 14.74 -11.16
CA GLU A 45 -13.82 15.14 -12.53
C GLU A 45 -13.94 13.96 -13.52
N ALA A 46 -13.56 12.75 -13.10
CA ALA A 46 -13.71 11.55 -13.92
C ALA A 46 -15.19 11.21 -14.26
N ARG A 47 -16.13 11.67 -13.44
CA ARG A 47 -17.58 11.53 -13.70
C ARG A 47 -18.10 12.59 -14.69
N GLN A 48 -17.32 13.63 -14.95
CA GLN A 48 -17.64 14.68 -15.90
C GLN A 48 -16.86 14.40 -17.19
N THR A 49 -17.44 14.71 -18.34
CA THR A 49 -16.75 14.55 -19.63
C THR A 49 -15.56 15.51 -19.67
N SER A 50 -14.37 15.00 -19.43
CA SER A 50 -13.16 15.81 -19.34
C SER A 50 -12.38 15.87 -20.65
N PRO A 51 -11.78 17.02 -20.98
CA PRO A 51 -11.12 17.27 -22.27
C PRO A 51 -9.67 16.75 -22.34
N GLY A 52 -9.36 15.57 -21.85
CA GLY A 52 -8.02 14.97 -22.00
C GLY A 52 -7.28 14.70 -20.69
N PRO A 53 -6.13 14.03 -20.76
CA PRO A 53 -5.39 13.60 -19.57
C PRO A 53 -4.84 14.80 -18.77
N ARG A 54 -5.02 14.74 -17.47
CA ARG A 54 -4.48 15.69 -16.50
C ARG A 54 -3.51 14.97 -15.57
N SER A 55 -2.74 15.72 -14.82
CA SER A 55 -1.84 15.15 -13.82
C SER A 55 -1.78 15.96 -12.54
N MET A 56 -1.62 15.26 -11.43
CA MET A 56 -1.27 15.84 -10.13
C MET A 56 0.00 15.19 -9.62
N THR A 57 0.81 15.97 -8.88
CA THR A 57 2.07 15.47 -8.33
C THR A 57 2.04 15.62 -6.81
N PHE A 58 2.40 14.54 -6.12
CA PHE A 58 2.57 14.49 -4.68
C PHE A 58 4.02 14.23 -4.34
N THR A 59 4.49 14.83 -3.26
CA THR A 59 5.79 14.51 -2.69
C THR A 59 5.73 13.15 -1.97
N GLU A 60 6.88 12.51 -1.83
CA GLU A 60 7.04 11.29 -1.03
C GLU A 60 6.49 11.45 0.40
N ALA A 61 6.74 12.64 1.01
CA ALA A 61 6.24 12.93 2.35
C ALA A 61 4.69 13.02 2.40
N GLU A 62 4.04 13.57 1.38
CA GLU A 62 2.57 13.63 1.28
C GLU A 62 1.99 12.24 1.05
N PHE A 63 2.60 11.45 0.18
CA PHE A 63 2.19 10.06 -0.07
C PHE A 63 2.32 9.21 1.20
N ASN A 64 3.45 9.25 1.89
CA ASN A 64 3.66 8.50 3.13
C ASN A 64 2.70 8.96 4.25
N ALA A 65 2.42 10.26 4.35
CA ALA A 65 1.44 10.77 5.29
C ALA A 65 0.03 10.23 5.01
N TRP A 66 -0.37 10.20 3.73
CA TRP A 66 -1.65 9.63 3.33
C TRP A 66 -1.74 8.13 3.65
N VAL A 67 -0.69 7.35 3.38
CA VAL A 67 -0.63 5.93 3.75
C VAL A 67 -0.77 5.75 5.27
N ALA A 68 -0.05 6.56 6.07
CA ALA A 68 -0.12 6.47 7.53
C ALA A 68 -1.53 6.75 8.08
N VAL A 69 -2.23 7.76 7.54
CA VAL A 69 -3.61 8.07 7.93
C VAL A 69 -4.56 6.95 7.50
N ARG A 70 -4.38 6.40 6.30
CA ARG A 70 -5.22 5.27 5.83
C ARG A 70 -5.05 4.03 6.71
N LEU A 71 -3.83 3.70 7.12
CA LEU A 71 -3.57 2.60 8.06
C LEU A 71 -4.23 2.82 9.42
N ASP A 72 -4.21 4.06 9.93
CA ASP A 72 -4.85 4.43 11.20
C ASP A 72 -6.38 4.34 11.09
N GLU A 73 -6.97 4.84 10.01
CA GLU A 73 -8.42 4.80 9.75
C GLU A 73 -8.94 3.38 9.54
N GLU A 74 -8.21 2.54 8.84
CA GLU A 74 -8.58 1.15 8.55
C GLU A 74 -8.34 0.23 9.75
N GLN A 75 -7.67 0.73 10.80
CA GLN A 75 -7.31 -0.01 12.02
C GLN A 75 -6.66 -1.35 11.69
N GLU A 76 -5.70 -1.32 10.76
CA GLU A 76 -5.00 -2.53 10.34
C GLU A 76 -4.30 -3.20 11.53
N PRO A 77 -4.72 -4.41 11.93
CA PRO A 77 -4.28 -4.98 13.19
C PRO A 77 -2.81 -5.38 13.21
N TYR A 78 -2.23 -5.59 12.03
CA TYR A 78 -0.87 -6.17 11.89
C TYR A 78 0.14 -5.21 11.31
N VAL A 79 -0.29 -4.17 10.60
CA VAL A 79 0.59 -3.17 10.01
C VAL A 79 0.64 -1.97 10.92
N LYS A 80 1.76 -1.78 11.61
CA LYS A 80 1.95 -0.64 12.52
C LYS A 80 2.36 0.62 11.80
N SER A 81 3.20 0.48 10.78
CA SER A 81 3.60 1.58 9.90
C SER A 81 4.05 1.04 8.55
N ALA A 82 3.91 1.87 7.53
CA ALA A 82 4.47 1.63 6.21
C ALA A 82 5.10 2.93 5.71
N GLU A 83 6.33 2.84 5.22
CA GLU A 83 7.11 3.93 4.67
C GLU A 83 7.59 3.52 3.27
N PHE A 84 7.47 4.44 2.33
CA PHE A 84 7.84 4.23 0.94
C PHE A 84 8.84 5.29 0.50
N LYS A 85 9.83 4.86 -0.26
CA LYS A 85 10.75 5.73 -0.98
C LYS A 85 10.42 5.64 -2.46
N LEU A 86 10.16 6.78 -3.06
CA LEU A 86 9.79 6.89 -4.47
C LEU A 86 11.05 7.12 -5.31
N LEU A 87 11.29 6.21 -6.23
CA LEU A 87 12.47 6.20 -7.10
C LEU A 87 12.08 6.59 -8.53
N ALA A 88 13.08 6.74 -9.39
CA ALA A 88 12.85 6.90 -10.82
C ALA A 88 12.29 5.60 -11.45
N ASP A 89 11.75 5.71 -12.66
CA ASP A 89 11.38 4.59 -13.52
C ASP A 89 10.34 3.65 -12.91
N ASP A 90 9.32 4.23 -12.23
CA ASP A 90 8.19 3.50 -11.65
C ASP A 90 8.65 2.44 -10.63
N LYS A 91 9.69 2.79 -9.84
CA LYS A 91 10.22 1.95 -8.77
C LYS A 91 9.95 2.53 -7.40
N VAL A 92 9.77 1.63 -6.45
CA VAL A 92 9.56 1.95 -5.04
C VAL A 92 10.38 1.02 -4.15
N GLU A 93 10.89 1.57 -3.06
CA GLU A 93 11.35 0.79 -1.92
C GLU A 93 10.37 0.99 -0.78
N GLY A 94 10.11 -0.04 0.00
CA GLY A 94 9.18 0.05 1.12
C GLY A 94 9.71 -0.63 2.36
N ARG A 95 9.32 -0.07 3.50
CA ARG A 95 9.56 -0.63 4.82
C ARG A 95 8.25 -0.68 5.58
N ILE A 96 7.84 -1.86 6.00
CA ILE A 96 6.60 -2.09 6.73
C ILE A 96 6.94 -2.69 8.08
N LEU A 97 6.45 -2.09 9.16
CA LEU A 97 6.53 -2.65 10.51
C LEU A 97 5.29 -3.47 10.77
N LEU A 98 5.50 -4.78 10.93
CA LEU A 98 4.47 -5.73 11.30
C LEU A 98 4.50 -5.99 12.82
N VAL A 99 3.32 -6.05 13.42
CA VAL A 99 3.14 -6.48 14.82
C VAL A 99 2.30 -7.75 14.78
N LEU A 100 2.99 -8.88 14.91
CA LEU A 100 2.38 -10.20 14.94
C LEU A 100 2.07 -10.51 16.39
N GLY A 101 0.86 -10.31 16.90
CA GLY A 101 0.45 -10.58 18.29
C GLY A 101 1.16 -11.75 18.98
N GLN A 102 0.60 -12.37 19.97
CA GLN A 102 1.27 -13.44 20.74
C GLN A 102 1.91 -14.50 19.84
N ARG A 103 3.17 -14.88 20.15
CA ARG A 103 3.98 -15.87 19.42
C ARG A 103 3.13 -17.05 18.95
N PRO A 104 3.08 -17.34 17.64
CA PRO A 104 2.61 -18.64 17.19
C PRO A 104 3.44 -19.72 17.89
N ALA A 105 2.81 -20.70 18.47
CA ALA A 105 3.49 -21.84 19.08
C ALA A 105 4.40 -22.49 18.03
N GLY A 106 5.72 -22.24 18.14
CA GLY A 106 6.72 -22.69 17.16
C GLY A 106 7.79 -21.68 16.76
N GLY A 107 7.68 -20.45 17.15
CA GLY A 107 8.69 -19.46 17.50
C GLY A 107 9.80 -19.00 16.57
N PHE A 108 9.68 -18.98 15.24
CA PHE A 108 10.68 -18.31 14.37
C PHE A 108 10.41 -16.81 14.16
N LEU A 109 9.22 -16.33 14.46
CA LEU A 109 8.83 -14.94 14.27
C LEU A 109 8.82 -14.21 15.61
N SER A 110 9.48 -13.06 15.68
CA SER A 110 9.37 -12.16 16.83
C SER A 110 8.03 -11.41 16.77
N GLU A 111 7.59 -10.89 17.90
CA GLU A 111 6.37 -10.07 18.00
C GLU A 111 6.35 -8.91 17.02
N ARG A 112 7.53 -8.36 16.71
CA ARG A 112 7.71 -7.30 15.74
C ARG A 112 8.62 -7.75 14.62
N GLN A 113 8.18 -7.58 13.38
CA GLN A 113 8.93 -7.88 12.18
C GLN A 113 9.01 -6.66 11.27
N VAL A 114 10.13 -6.50 10.61
CA VAL A 114 10.28 -5.47 9.58
C VAL A 114 10.30 -6.18 8.23
N LEU A 115 9.37 -5.81 7.38
CA LEU A 115 9.35 -6.19 5.98
C LEU A 115 10.01 -5.07 5.18
N VAL A 116 11.02 -5.41 4.40
CA VAL A 116 11.70 -4.48 3.47
C VAL A 116 11.60 -5.03 2.08
N PHE A 117 11.19 -4.19 1.13
CA PHE A 117 11.07 -4.60 -0.26
C PHE A 117 11.53 -3.54 -1.24
N SER A 118 11.88 -3.99 -2.44
CA SER A 118 12.06 -3.18 -3.63
C SER A 118 11.19 -3.76 -4.74
N ALA A 119 10.47 -2.91 -5.44
CA ALA A 119 9.57 -3.31 -6.51
C ALA A 119 9.50 -2.25 -7.59
N GLY A 120 9.34 -2.70 -8.84
CA GLY A 120 8.81 -1.91 -9.93
C GLY A 120 7.29 -2.03 -9.98
N PHE A 121 6.64 -1.14 -10.70
CA PHE A 121 5.23 -1.29 -11.03
C PHE A 121 4.91 -0.81 -12.44
N GLU A 122 3.86 -1.38 -13.00
CA GLU A 122 3.24 -0.92 -14.23
C GLU A 122 1.83 -0.45 -13.91
N ALA A 123 1.49 0.79 -14.28
CA ALA A 123 0.15 1.34 -14.09
C ALA A 123 -0.42 1.84 -15.39
N ARG A 124 -1.61 1.32 -15.78
CA ARG A 124 -2.32 1.67 -17.00
C ARG A 124 -3.80 1.35 -16.91
N GLU A 125 -4.61 2.10 -17.61
CA GLU A 125 -6.05 1.83 -17.75
C GLU A 125 -6.75 1.64 -16.40
N GLY A 126 -6.43 2.50 -15.43
CA GLY A 126 -7.02 2.44 -14.09
C GLY A 126 -6.57 1.26 -13.24
N ARG A 127 -5.51 0.55 -13.62
CA ARG A 127 -4.99 -0.62 -12.89
C ARG A 127 -3.49 -0.53 -12.68
N ILE A 128 -3.01 -1.20 -11.65
CA ILE A 128 -1.60 -1.32 -11.30
C ILE A 128 -1.23 -2.79 -11.11
N ARG A 129 -0.03 -3.15 -11.55
CA ARG A 129 0.61 -4.43 -11.30
C ARG A 129 1.98 -4.18 -10.67
N ILE A 130 2.31 -4.97 -9.66
CA ILE A 130 3.58 -4.86 -8.94
C ILE A 130 4.51 -5.96 -9.41
N ASP A 131 5.74 -5.59 -9.70
CA ASP A 131 6.85 -6.50 -9.99
C ASP A 131 7.87 -6.43 -8.85
N LEU A 132 7.88 -7.45 -8.02
CA LEU A 132 8.68 -7.50 -6.81
C LEU A 132 10.12 -7.92 -7.14
N ASP A 133 11.07 -6.99 -6.99
CA ASP A 133 12.49 -7.24 -7.18
C ASP A 133 13.10 -7.99 -6.00
N SER A 134 12.76 -7.56 -4.79
CA SER A 134 13.27 -8.18 -3.56
C SER A 134 12.31 -8.00 -2.38
N LEU A 135 12.30 -8.97 -1.47
CA LEU A 135 11.54 -8.92 -0.24
C LEU A 135 12.33 -9.60 0.88
N PHE A 136 12.41 -8.92 2.03
CA PHE A 136 13.04 -9.42 3.24
C PHE A 136 12.08 -9.29 4.42
N LEU A 137 12.01 -10.32 5.24
CA LEU A 137 11.37 -10.30 6.55
C LEU A 137 12.46 -10.37 7.62
N GLY A 138 12.71 -9.26 8.28
CA GLY A 138 13.93 -9.10 9.09
C GLY A 138 15.17 -9.24 8.22
N THR A 139 15.97 -10.27 8.45
CA THR A 139 17.19 -10.59 7.67
C THR A 139 16.97 -11.69 6.63
N GLN A 140 15.78 -12.32 6.60
CA GLN A 140 15.50 -13.45 5.73
C GLN A 140 14.91 -12.97 4.41
N LYS A 141 15.57 -13.32 3.30
CA LYS A 141 15.05 -13.07 1.96
C LYS A 141 13.90 -14.04 1.68
N LEU A 142 12.75 -13.50 1.27
CA LEU A 142 11.59 -14.27 0.85
C LEU A 142 11.55 -14.40 -0.66
N SER A 143 11.16 -15.58 -1.15
CA SER A 143 10.89 -15.75 -2.58
C SER A 143 9.47 -15.27 -2.94
N PRO A 144 9.24 -14.82 -4.19
CA PRO A 144 7.90 -14.42 -4.64
C PRO A 144 6.83 -15.50 -4.42
N SER A 145 7.20 -16.78 -4.55
CA SER A 145 6.27 -17.91 -4.31
C SER A 145 5.82 -18.01 -2.85
N VAL A 146 6.69 -17.66 -1.89
CA VAL A 146 6.31 -17.58 -0.47
C VAL A 146 5.33 -16.44 -0.24
N VAL A 147 5.52 -15.31 -0.92
CA VAL A 147 4.62 -14.15 -0.85
C VAL A 147 3.23 -14.54 -1.38
N ASP A 148 3.16 -15.13 -2.56
CA ASP A 148 1.89 -15.58 -3.14
C ASP A 148 1.18 -16.62 -2.26
N LEU A 149 1.93 -17.51 -1.62
CA LEU A 149 1.37 -18.47 -0.67
C LEU A 149 0.75 -17.78 0.55
N ILE A 150 1.41 -16.78 1.10
CA ILE A 150 0.91 -15.98 2.23
C ILE A 150 -0.35 -15.21 1.80
N ILE A 151 -0.30 -14.50 0.66
CA ILE A 151 -1.45 -13.75 0.13
C ILE A 151 -2.65 -14.70 -0.09
N GLY A 152 -2.43 -15.83 -0.75
CA GLY A 152 -3.48 -16.81 -1.01
C GLY A 152 -4.07 -17.45 0.26
N PHE A 153 -3.27 -17.62 1.30
CA PHE A 153 -3.75 -18.09 2.60
C PHE A 153 -4.64 -17.05 3.29
N VAL A 154 -4.19 -15.80 3.33
CA VAL A 154 -4.92 -14.68 3.92
C VAL A 154 -6.23 -14.41 3.20
N SER A 155 -6.20 -14.37 1.86
CA SER A 155 -7.42 -14.17 1.04
C SER A 155 -8.48 -15.23 1.38
N ARG A 156 -8.07 -16.49 1.52
CA ARG A 156 -8.98 -17.59 1.91
C ARG A 156 -9.56 -17.42 3.31
N LEU A 157 -8.76 -16.97 4.29
CA LEU A 157 -9.27 -16.70 5.64
C LEU A 157 -10.31 -15.56 5.66
N GLN A 158 -10.18 -14.60 4.76
CA GLN A 158 -11.13 -13.49 4.61
C GLN A 158 -12.33 -13.83 3.70
N GLY A 159 -12.42 -15.06 3.19
CA GLY A 159 -13.46 -15.45 2.24
C GLY A 159 -13.35 -14.73 0.89
N ALA A 160 -12.17 -14.21 0.56
CA ALA A 160 -11.86 -13.57 -0.72
C ALA A 160 -11.24 -14.57 -1.70
N GLU A 161 -11.36 -14.29 -2.99
CA GLU A 161 -10.66 -15.08 -4.00
C GLU A 161 -9.14 -14.94 -3.81
N PRO A 162 -8.38 -16.04 -3.99
CA PRO A 162 -6.92 -15.97 -3.94
C PRO A 162 -6.40 -15.02 -5.02
N THR A 163 -5.57 -14.07 -4.62
CA THR A 163 -4.91 -13.14 -5.51
C THR A 163 -3.40 -13.37 -5.47
N SER A 164 -2.69 -12.97 -6.51
CA SER A 164 -1.23 -12.99 -6.57
C SER A 164 -0.69 -11.57 -6.52
N ILE A 165 0.51 -11.36 -5.96
CA ILE A 165 1.17 -10.07 -6.02
C ILE A 165 1.37 -9.58 -7.46
N ARG A 166 1.32 -10.49 -8.44
CA ARG A 166 1.47 -10.19 -9.87
C ARG A 166 0.17 -9.87 -10.59
N ASP A 167 -0.97 -9.93 -9.89
CA ASP A 167 -2.25 -9.60 -10.47
C ASP A 167 -2.38 -8.09 -10.73
N TRP A 168 -3.32 -7.73 -11.59
CA TRP A 168 -3.69 -6.35 -11.79
C TRP A 168 -4.71 -5.92 -10.74
N TYR A 169 -4.44 -4.81 -10.10
CA TYR A 169 -5.26 -4.23 -9.06
C TYR A 169 -5.86 -2.90 -9.51
N ASP A 170 -7.09 -2.62 -9.13
CA ASP A 170 -7.76 -1.38 -9.49
C ASP A 170 -7.11 -0.19 -8.75
N LEU A 171 -6.83 0.87 -9.51
CA LEU A 171 -6.45 2.16 -8.96
C LEU A 171 -7.68 2.90 -8.39
N PRO A 172 -7.49 3.96 -7.59
CA PRO A 172 -8.60 4.81 -7.15
C PRO A 172 -9.45 5.28 -8.33
N PRO A 173 -10.78 5.44 -8.16
CA PRO A 173 -11.66 5.89 -9.23
C PRO A 173 -11.17 7.19 -9.87
N GLY A 174 -11.10 7.19 -11.20
CA GLY A 174 -10.63 8.32 -11.99
C GLY A 174 -9.12 8.37 -12.23
N VAL A 175 -8.32 7.60 -11.51
CA VAL A 175 -6.88 7.49 -11.77
C VAL A 175 -6.65 6.52 -12.92
N ASP A 176 -6.06 7.01 -14.01
CA ASP A 176 -5.71 6.18 -15.17
C ASP A 176 -4.31 5.55 -15.02
N LYS A 177 -3.34 6.34 -14.55
CA LYS A 177 -1.95 5.92 -14.50
C LYS A 177 -1.19 6.55 -13.34
N LEU A 178 -0.20 5.80 -12.84
CA LEU A 178 0.78 6.29 -11.87
C LEU A 178 2.18 6.25 -12.46
N ARG A 179 3.00 7.21 -12.05
CA ARG A 179 4.44 7.27 -12.34
C ARG A 179 5.20 7.70 -11.11
N THR A 180 6.41 7.19 -10.94
CA THR A 180 7.31 7.72 -9.92
C THR A 180 8.51 8.44 -10.55
N GLN A 181 8.94 9.46 -9.82
CA GLN A 181 10.19 10.18 -10.00
C GLN A 181 10.87 10.22 -8.61
N PRO A 182 12.16 10.54 -8.53
CA PRO A 182 12.83 10.64 -7.23
C PRO A 182 12.07 11.55 -6.25
N GLY A 183 11.54 10.96 -5.18
CA GLY A 183 10.78 11.66 -4.13
C GLY A 183 9.39 12.18 -4.55
N ARG A 184 8.83 11.74 -5.67
CA ARG A 184 7.53 12.21 -6.19
C ARG A 184 6.69 11.11 -6.80
N LEU A 185 5.39 11.19 -6.57
CA LEU A 185 4.35 10.39 -7.24
C LEU A 185 3.57 11.31 -8.19
N VAL A 186 3.49 10.93 -9.45
CA VAL A 186 2.67 11.59 -10.47
C VAL A 186 1.44 10.73 -10.74
N VAL A 187 0.27 11.30 -10.53
CA VAL A 187 -1.04 10.70 -10.79
C VAL A 187 -1.58 11.29 -12.08
N ILE A 188 -1.90 10.45 -13.05
CA ILE A 188 -2.50 10.83 -14.35
C ILE A 188 -3.95 10.36 -14.35
N TYR A 189 -4.88 11.25 -14.75
CA TYR A 189 -6.33 11.02 -14.67
C TYR A 189 -7.08 11.77 -15.77
#